data_b7b071af60428f48349731ad52539efe
#
_entry.id   b7b071af60428f48349731ad52539efe
#
_cell.length_a   1.000
_cell.length_b   1.000
_cell.length_c   1.000
_cell.angle_alpha   90.00
_cell.angle_beta   90.00
_cell.angle_gamma   90.00
#
_symmetry.space_group_name_H-M   'P 1'
#
loop_
_entity.id
_entity.type
_entity.pdbx_description
1 polymer ?
#
loop_
_entity_poly.entity_id
_entity_poly.type
_entity_poly.pdbx_seq_one_letter_code
_entity_poly.pdbx_strand_id
1 'polypeptide(L)'
;NLVRAVSDVTFNDYNNVCTVALDVDGKLIYLPRHLAIEYVPEVQDVIEQKKDWYYGMLFAMSPDINSKNETAICAYMNGDHNRILDEYVKSRADWIAKYLVDVNKTERLVKFLKTGLVSEMMAKYLIEEYNKRPVLSSDDVIAKAYLLHVIGESEQEKDIESDLEL
;
A
#
# COMPACT_ATOMS: atom_id res chain seq x y z
N ASN A 1 -21.81 5.49 -18.82
CA ASN A 1 -20.71 5.23 -17.86
C ASN A 1 -19.71 6.38 -17.97
N LEU A 2 -19.59 7.17 -16.91
CA LEU A 2 -18.59 8.22 -16.83
C LEU A 2 -17.33 7.60 -16.22
N VAL A 3 -16.30 7.37 -17.03
CA VAL A 3 -14.97 7.02 -16.54
C VAL A 3 -14.14 8.29 -16.47
N ARG A 4 -13.71 8.65 -15.29
CA ARG A 4 -12.86 9.80 -15.05
C ARG A 4 -11.53 9.31 -14.48
N ALA A 5 -10.42 9.69 -15.13
CA ALA A 5 -9.11 9.49 -14.53
C ALA A 5 -8.94 10.47 -13.37
N VAL A 6 -8.75 9.94 -12.17
CA VAL A 6 -8.39 10.71 -10.99
C VAL A 6 -6.96 10.34 -10.66
N SER A 7 -6.04 11.28 -10.82
CA SER A 7 -4.65 11.06 -10.44
C SER A 7 -4.37 11.76 -9.13
N ASP A 8 -3.94 11.00 -8.14
CA ASP A 8 -3.36 11.53 -6.89
C ASP A 8 -2.00 12.20 -7.11
N VAL A 9 -1.56 12.26 -8.36
CA VAL A 9 -0.22 12.73 -8.72
C VAL A 9 -0.35 14.01 -9.50
N THR A 10 0.24 15.06 -8.98
CA THR A 10 0.50 16.27 -9.77
C THR A 10 1.29 15.88 -11.01
N PHE A 11 0.83 16.30 -12.16
CA PHE A 11 1.35 15.98 -13.52
C PHE A 11 2.87 16.16 -13.71
N ASN A 12 3.58 16.69 -12.73
CA ASN A 12 5.00 17.01 -12.82
C ASN A 12 5.95 15.84 -12.50
N ASP A 13 5.43 14.69 -12.06
CA ASP A 13 6.28 13.56 -11.64
C ASP A 13 5.97 12.28 -12.44
N TYR A 14 5.98 12.42 -13.77
CA TYR A 14 5.67 11.33 -14.71
C TYR A 14 6.50 10.05 -14.51
N ASN A 15 7.69 10.17 -13.91
CA ASN A 15 8.60 9.04 -13.72
C ASN A 15 8.31 8.24 -12.43
N ASN A 16 7.54 8.79 -11.49
CA ASN A 16 7.28 8.19 -10.19
C ASN A 16 5.83 7.70 -9.99
N VAL A 17 5.00 7.81 -11.03
CA VAL A 17 3.63 7.29 -10.98
C VAL A 17 3.63 5.79 -11.21
N CYS A 18 3.31 5.03 -10.20
CA CYS A 18 3.21 3.56 -10.27
C CYS A 18 1.76 3.07 -10.39
N THR A 19 0.79 3.90 -10.04
CA THR A 19 -0.63 3.56 -10.01
C THR A 19 -1.48 4.67 -10.59
N VAL A 20 -2.60 4.30 -11.22
CA VAL A 20 -3.62 5.21 -11.74
C VAL A 20 -4.93 4.90 -11.04
N ALA A 21 -5.60 5.94 -10.54
CA ALA A 21 -6.96 5.83 -10.03
C ALA A 21 -7.97 6.22 -11.11
N LEU A 22 -9.00 5.40 -11.28
CA LEU A 22 -10.14 5.67 -12.14
C LEU A 22 -11.40 5.80 -11.30
N ASP A 23 -12.18 6.84 -11.54
CA ASP A 23 -13.55 6.94 -11.03
C ASP A 23 -14.51 6.34 -12.07
N VAL A 24 -15.16 5.25 -11.68
CA VAL A 24 -16.17 4.56 -12.50
C VAL A 24 -17.51 4.65 -11.79
N ASP A 25 -18.33 5.60 -12.20
CA ASP A 25 -19.65 5.86 -11.59
C ASP A 25 -19.59 6.05 -10.06
N GLY A 26 -18.60 6.80 -9.57
CA GLY A 26 -18.43 7.11 -8.15
C GLY A 26 -17.67 6.06 -7.34
N LYS A 27 -17.19 4.99 -7.98
CA LYS A 27 -16.31 4.00 -7.37
C LYS A 27 -14.89 4.17 -7.88
N LEU A 28 -13.94 4.34 -6.96
CA LEU A 28 -12.51 4.37 -7.30
C LEU A 28 -12.02 2.94 -7.51
N ILE A 29 -11.34 2.75 -8.64
CA ILE A 29 -10.59 1.53 -8.95
C ILE A 29 -9.14 1.90 -9.24
N TYR A 30 -8.22 1.05 -8.83
CA TYR A 30 -6.79 1.28 -8.97
C TYR A 30 -6.20 0.32 -9.98
N LEU A 31 -5.45 0.90 -10.93
CA LEU A 31 -4.76 0.17 -12.00
C LEU A 31 -3.26 0.39 -11.88
N PRO A 32 -2.44 -0.64 -12.11
CA PRO A 32 -1.01 -0.43 -12.25
C PRO A 32 -0.72 0.38 -13.51
N ARG A 33 0.26 1.28 -13.42
CA ARG A 33 0.70 2.07 -14.59
C ARG A 33 1.27 1.18 -15.69
N HIS A 34 2.04 0.18 -15.31
CA HIS A 34 2.65 -0.76 -16.24
C HIS A 34 1.77 -2.02 -16.32
N LEU A 35 0.93 -2.04 -17.33
CA LEU A 35 0.07 -3.17 -17.65
C LEU A 35 0.53 -3.78 -18.96
N ALA A 36 0.70 -5.09 -19.00
CA ALA A 36 0.98 -5.79 -20.24
C ALA A 36 -0.22 -5.71 -21.19
N ILE A 37 0.02 -5.53 -22.47
CA ILE A 37 -1.03 -5.25 -23.46
C ILE A 37 -2.06 -6.39 -23.57
N GLU A 38 -1.64 -7.61 -23.27
CA GLU A 38 -2.51 -8.79 -23.25
C GLU A 38 -3.62 -8.73 -22.20
N TYR A 39 -3.46 -7.91 -21.15
CA TYR A 39 -4.44 -7.76 -20.07
C TYR A 39 -5.45 -6.61 -20.30
N VAL A 40 -5.30 -5.84 -21.38
CA VAL A 40 -6.22 -4.73 -21.67
C VAL A 40 -7.67 -5.20 -21.84
N PRO A 41 -7.97 -6.32 -22.53
CA PRO A 41 -9.34 -6.84 -22.63
C PRO A 41 -9.93 -7.19 -21.25
N GLU A 42 -9.17 -7.84 -20.36
CA GLU A 42 -9.64 -8.20 -19.02
C GLU A 42 -9.95 -6.97 -18.17
N VAL A 43 -9.11 -5.93 -18.25
CA VAL A 43 -9.37 -4.65 -17.57
C VAL A 43 -10.64 -4.00 -18.09
N GLN A 44 -10.85 -4.00 -19.41
CA GLN A 44 -12.04 -3.45 -20.02
C GLN A 44 -13.30 -4.22 -19.56
N ASP A 45 -13.25 -5.54 -19.55
CA ASP A 45 -14.35 -6.39 -19.05
C ASP A 45 -14.68 -6.13 -17.58
N VAL A 46 -13.66 -5.95 -16.74
CA VAL A 46 -13.84 -5.61 -15.33
C VAL A 46 -14.55 -4.27 -15.16
N ILE A 47 -14.14 -3.25 -15.91
CA ILE A 47 -14.75 -1.91 -15.86
C ILE A 47 -16.20 -1.95 -16.37
N GLU A 48 -16.45 -2.61 -17.50
CA GLU A 48 -17.79 -2.68 -18.11
C GLU A 48 -18.77 -3.50 -17.29
N GLN A 49 -18.32 -4.62 -16.72
CA GLN A 49 -19.16 -5.55 -15.96
C GLN A 49 -19.30 -5.17 -14.48
N LYS A 50 -18.56 -4.14 -14.01
CA LYS A 50 -18.56 -3.68 -12.60
C LYS A 50 -18.40 -4.81 -11.58
N LYS A 51 -17.54 -5.79 -11.90
CA LYS A 51 -17.29 -6.95 -11.02
C LYS A 51 -16.39 -6.53 -9.86
N ASP A 52 -16.97 -6.21 -8.73
CA ASP A 52 -16.29 -5.65 -7.55
C ASP A 52 -15.06 -6.44 -7.10
N TRP A 53 -15.16 -7.77 -7.11
CA TRP A 53 -14.05 -8.63 -6.68
C TRP A 53 -12.82 -8.60 -7.61
N TYR A 54 -12.96 -8.15 -8.85
CA TYR A 54 -11.82 -7.99 -9.76
C TYR A 54 -11.04 -6.73 -9.52
N TYR A 55 -11.63 -5.68 -8.96
CA TYR A 55 -10.95 -4.40 -8.81
C TYR A 55 -9.71 -4.50 -7.92
N GLY A 56 -9.79 -5.26 -6.83
CA GLY A 56 -8.64 -5.54 -5.97
C GLY A 56 -7.62 -6.50 -6.59
N MET A 57 -7.89 -7.10 -7.75
CA MET A 57 -6.97 -8.03 -8.43
C MET A 57 -6.18 -7.39 -9.56
N LEU A 58 -6.56 -6.20 -10.03
CA LEU A 58 -5.92 -5.55 -11.17
C LEU A 58 -4.43 -5.30 -10.95
N PHE A 59 -3.98 -5.15 -9.69
CA PHE A 59 -2.58 -5.02 -9.35
C PHE A 59 -1.74 -6.20 -9.82
N ALA A 60 -2.29 -7.41 -9.82
CA ALA A 60 -1.57 -8.64 -10.17
C ALA A 60 -1.20 -8.70 -11.66
N MET A 61 -1.87 -7.92 -12.49
CA MET A 61 -1.65 -7.87 -13.94
C MET A 61 -0.40 -7.08 -14.36
N SER A 62 0.25 -6.36 -13.43
CA SER A 62 1.48 -5.64 -13.74
C SER A 62 2.72 -6.54 -13.65
N PRO A 63 3.65 -6.48 -14.62
CA PRO A 63 4.96 -7.09 -14.51
C PRO A 63 5.90 -6.31 -13.59
N ASP A 64 5.63 -5.03 -13.34
CA ASP A 64 6.46 -4.16 -12.51
C ASP A 64 6.09 -4.26 -11.04
N ILE A 65 7.08 -4.59 -10.20
CA ILE A 65 6.86 -4.85 -8.77
C ILE A 65 6.44 -3.58 -8.00
N ASN A 66 6.94 -2.42 -8.40
CA ASN A 66 6.58 -1.16 -7.75
C ASN A 66 5.14 -0.78 -8.07
N SER A 67 4.72 -0.94 -9.33
CA SER A 67 3.33 -0.76 -9.74
C SER A 67 2.40 -1.75 -9.03
N LYS A 68 2.82 -3.01 -8.88
CA LYS A 68 2.06 -4.00 -8.09
C LYS A 68 1.87 -3.55 -6.65
N ASN A 69 2.95 -3.20 -5.96
CA ASN A 69 2.90 -2.81 -4.56
C ASN A 69 2.02 -1.58 -4.36
N GLU A 70 2.24 -0.54 -5.14
CA GLU A 70 1.50 0.71 -4.99
C GLU A 70 0.02 0.54 -5.32
N THR A 71 -0.31 -0.19 -6.38
CA THR A 71 -1.71 -0.50 -6.74
C THR A 71 -2.38 -1.36 -5.68
N ALA A 72 -1.69 -2.40 -5.19
CA ALA A 72 -2.22 -3.26 -4.13
C ALA A 72 -2.50 -2.46 -2.84
N ILE A 73 -1.58 -1.57 -2.44
CA ILE A 73 -1.77 -0.72 -1.27
C ILE A 73 -2.96 0.22 -1.48
N CYS A 74 -3.05 0.89 -2.64
CA CYS A 74 -4.15 1.81 -2.93
C CYS A 74 -5.50 1.08 -2.90
N ALA A 75 -5.61 -0.08 -3.53
CA ALA A 75 -6.83 -0.90 -3.54
C ALA A 75 -7.19 -1.36 -2.12
N TYR A 76 -6.21 -1.94 -1.38
CA TYR A 76 -6.40 -2.40 -0.01
C TYR A 76 -6.85 -1.27 0.92
N MET A 77 -6.19 -0.11 0.86
CA MET A 77 -6.53 1.06 1.68
C MET A 77 -7.83 1.75 1.28
N ASN A 78 -8.32 1.49 0.05
CA ASN A 78 -9.63 1.93 -0.43
C ASN A 78 -10.78 1.01 0.04
N GLY A 79 -10.45 -0.11 0.69
CA GLY A 79 -11.42 -1.09 1.18
C GLY A 79 -11.74 -2.22 0.17
N ASP A 80 -10.97 -2.34 -0.90
CA ASP A 80 -11.06 -3.51 -1.76
C ASP A 80 -10.40 -4.70 -1.06
N HIS A 81 -11.19 -5.72 -0.75
CA HIS A 81 -10.72 -6.92 -0.08
C HIS A 81 -11.14 -8.15 -0.87
N ASN A 82 -10.16 -8.95 -1.23
CA ASN A 82 -10.35 -10.29 -1.74
C ASN A 82 -9.13 -11.13 -1.35
N ARG A 83 -9.28 -12.45 -1.37
CA ARG A 83 -8.25 -13.37 -0.90
C ARG A 83 -6.88 -13.12 -1.53
N ILE A 84 -6.81 -12.86 -2.83
CA ILE A 84 -5.53 -12.67 -3.54
C ILE A 84 -4.85 -11.37 -3.11
N LEU A 85 -5.61 -10.28 -3.02
CA LEU A 85 -5.10 -8.99 -2.57
C LEU A 85 -4.64 -9.05 -1.10
N ASP A 86 -5.49 -9.63 -0.24
CA ASP A 86 -5.21 -9.73 1.19
C ASP A 86 -3.97 -10.60 1.47
N GLU A 87 -3.86 -11.76 0.82
CA GLU A 87 -2.68 -12.63 0.91
C GLU A 87 -1.42 -11.93 0.38
N TYR A 88 -1.53 -11.20 -0.72
CA TYR A 88 -0.41 -10.45 -1.28
C TYR A 88 0.08 -9.37 -0.31
N VAL A 89 -0.83 -8.53 0.18
CA VAL A 89 -0.49 -7.43 1.10
C VAL A 89 0.08 -7.97 2.41
N LYS A 90 -0.53 -9.02 3.00
CA LYS A 90 -0.02 -9.67 4.20
C LYS A 90 1.38 -10.24 4.02
N SER A 91 1.59 -11.02 2.95
CA SER A 91 2.87 -11.69 2.72
C SER A 91 4.03 -10.73 2.40
N ARG A 92 3.73 -9.50 2.04
CA ARG A 92 4.70 -8.49 1.63
C ARG A 92 4.66 -7.21 2.45
N ALA A 93 3.97 -7.22 3.58
CA ALA A 93 3.73 -6.02 4.39
C ALA A 93 5.02 -5.29 4.74
N ASP A 94 6.05 -6.00 5.20
CA ASP A 94 7.35 -5.43 5.53
C ASP A 94 8.04 -4.81 4.32
N TRP A 95 7.98 -5.51 3.19
CA TRP A 95 8.58 -5.04 1.95
C TRP A 95 7.86 -3.80 1.40
N ILE A 96 6.53 -3.79 1.51
CA ILE A 96 5.69 -2.64 1.15
C ILE A 96 6.02 -1.43 2.03
N ALA A 97 6.14 -1.62 3.34
CA ALA A 97 6.51 -0.56 4.27
C ALA A 97 7.88 0.04 3.91
N LYS A 98 8.88 -0.82 3.65
CA LYS A 98 10.20 -0.37 3.19
C LYS A 98 10.12 0.40 1.88
N TYR A 99 9.40 -0.13 0.89
CA TYR A 99 9.19 0.55 -0.38
C TYR A 99 8.61 1.96 -0.20
N LEU A 100 7.59 2.12 0.64
CA LEU A 100 6.96 3.42 0.90
C LEU A 100 7.94 4.43 1.54
N VAL A 101 8.87 3.96 2.37
CA VAL A 101 9.97 4.79 2.91
C VAL A 101 10.96 5.18 1.81
N ASP A 102 11.37 4.24 0.97
CA ASP A 102 12.35 4.45 -0.10
C ASP A 102 11.84 5.46 -1.16
N VAL A 103 10.54 5.42 -1.47
CA VAL A 103 9.91 6.36 -2.42
C VAL A 103 9.31 7.61 -1.76
N ASN A 104 9.55 7.81 -0.47
CA ASN A 104 9.13 9.00 0.29
C ASN A 104 7.61 9.23 0.31
N LYS A 105 6.80 8.14 0.35
CA LYS A 105 5.33 8.20 0.43
C LYS A 105 4.85 8.12 1.88
N THR A 106 5.26 9.08 2.70
CA THR A 106 5.06 9.07 4.16
C THR A 106 3.59 8.98 4.58
N GLU A 107 2.70 9.72 3.93
CA GLU A 107 1.26 9.66 4.25
C GLU A 107 0.69 8.24 4.04
N ARG A 108 1.08 7.57 2.93
CA ARG A 108 0.66 6.20 2.65
C ARG A 108 1.28 5.21 3.62
N LEU A 109 2.55 5.42 4.01
CA LEU A 109 3.20 4.61 5.04
C LEU A 109 2.42 4.68 6.36
N VAL A 110 2.09 5.88 6.84
CA VAL A 110 1.33 6.05 8.08
C VAL A 110 -0.03 5.35 8.00
N LYS A 111 -0.75 5.48 6.89
CA LYS A 111 -2.01 4.75 6.69
C LYS A 111 -1.78 3.24 6.70
N PHE A 112 -0.69 2.76 6.09
CA PHE A 112 -0.37 1.33 6.02
C PHE A 112 0.04 0.77 7.39
N LEU A 113 0.80 1.51 8.18
CA LEU A 113 1.17 1.10 9.54
C LEU A 113 -0.05 0.84 10.44
N LYS A 114 -1.13 1.62 10.25
CA LYS A 114 -2.40 1.43 10.99
C LYS A 114 -3.11 0.12 10.69
N THR A 115 -2.70 -0.63 9.68
CA THR A 115 -3.26 -1.97 9.40
C THR A 115 -2.77 -3.04 10.36
N GLY A 116 -1.71 -2.78 11.13
CA GLY A 116 -1.08 -3.75 12.01
C GLY A 116 -0.34 -4.89 11.30
N LEU A 117 -0.11 -4.78 9.98
CA LEU A 117 0.51 -5.85 9.19
C LEU A 117 2.04 -5.82 9.20
N VAL A 118 2.63 -4.69 9.58
CA VAL A 118 4.09 -4.49 9.56
C VAL A 118 4.70 -5.09 10.82
N SER A 119 5.73 -5.93 10.64
CA SER A 119 6.39 -6.59 11.77
C SER A 119 7.18 -5.60 12.65
N GLU A 120 7.30 -5.93 13.94
CA GLU A 120 8.15 -5.20 14.89
C GLU A 120 9.60 -5.08 14.39
N MET A 121 10.14 -6.16 13.81
CA MET A 121 11.49 -6.17 13.28
C MET A 121 11.66 -5.15 12.14
N MET A 122 10.69 -5.07 11.23
CA MET A 122 10.70 -4.08 10.17
C MET A 122 10.51 -2.67 10.71
N ALA A 123 9.64 -2.48 11.69
CA ALA A 123 9.45 -1.17 12.31
C ALA A 123 10.75 -0.65 12.94
N LYS A 124 11.49 -1.48 13.66
CA LYS A 124 12.83 -1.15 14.20
C LYS A 124 13.83 -0.79 13.09
N TYR A 125 13.88 -1.59 12.03
CA TYR A 125 14.73 -1.32 10.89
C TYR A 125 14.42 0.04 10.24
N LEU A 126 13.15 0.35 10.01
CA LEU A 126 12.73 1.61 9.40
C LEU A 126 13.04 2.84 10.29
N ILE A 127 12.95 2.70 11.61
CA ILE A 127 13.37 3.76 12.54
C ILE A 127 14.86 4.04 12.37
N GLU A 128 15.70 3.01 12.23
CA GLU A 128 17.14 3.19 12.00
C GLU A 128 17.39 3.89 10.65
N GLU A 129 16.64 3.56 9.60
CA GLU A 129 16.75 4.26 8.31
C GLU A 129 16.39 5.75 8.43
N TYR A 130 15.32 6.09 9.17
CA TYR A 130 14.99 7.49 9.45
C TYR A 130 16.06 8.20 10.28
N ASN A 131 16.70 7.50 11.23
CA ASN A 131 17.77 8.08 12.05
C ASN A 131 19.04 8.40 11.25
N LYS A 132 19.25 7.78 10.11
CA LYS A 132 20.39 8.07 9.20
C LYS A 132 20.16 9.33 8.37
N ARG A 133 18.92 9.83 8.28
CA ARG A 133 18.61 11.04 7.52
C ARG A 133 19.17 12.28 8.24
N PRO A 134 19.90 13.17 7.54
CA PRO A 134 20.51 14.34 8.15
C PRO A 134 19.48 15.37 8.63
N VAL A 135 18.33 15.42 7.98
CA VAL A 135 17.19 16.28 8.33
C VAL A 135 15.92 15.47 8.18
N LEU A 136 15.07 15.49 9.20
CA LEU A 136 13.75 14.89 9.17
C LEU A 136 12.72 15.97 8.82
N SER A 137 11.84 15.66 7.88
CA SER A 137 10.63 16.45 7.64
C SER A 137 9.62 16.24 8.77
N SER A 138 8.60 17.09 8.85
CA SER A 138 7.48 16.89 9.78
C SER A 138 6.81 15.54 9.58
N ASP A 139 6.69 15.12 8.33
CA ASP A 139 6.08 13.84 7.95
C ASP A 139 6.94 12.65 8.40
N ASP A 140 8.27 12.75 8.29
CA ASP A 140 9.19 11.73 8.80
C ASP A 140 9.07 11.56 10.32
N VAL A 141 8.87 12.65 11.07
CA VAL A 141 8.65 12.61 12.51
C VAL A 141 7.34 11.89 12.84
N ILE A 142 6.28 12.16 12.08
CA ILE A 142 5.00 11.48 12.23
C ILE A 142 5.15 9.97 11.94
N ALA A 143 5.82 9.61 10.85
CA ALA A 143 6.06 8.21 10.50
C ALA A 143 6.83 7.48 11.60
N LYS A 144 7.90 8.10 12.15
CA LYS A 144 8.65 7.53 13.27
C LYS A 144 7.79 7.30 14.51
N ALA A 145 6.87 8.22 14.83
CA ALA A 145 5.97 8.06 15.96
C ALA A 145 5.05 6.83 15.78
N TYR A 146 4.53 6.63 14.57
CA TYR A 146 3.74 5.43 14.26
C TYR A 146 4.56 4.13 14.29
N LEU A 147 5.80 4.14 13.82
CA LEU A 147 6.69 2.98 13.92
C LEU A 147 7.01 2.61 15.38
N LEU A 148 7.21 3.60 16.24
CA LEU A 148 7.38 3.38 17.68
C LEU A 148 6.12 2.79 18.32
N HIS A 149 4.94 3.21 17.88
CA HIS A 149 3.66 2.64 18.33
C HIS A 149 3.54 1.16 17.96
N VAL A 150 3.88 0.78 16.73
CA VAL A 150 3.91 -0.63 16.28
C VAL A 150 4.80 -1.50 17.20
N ILE A 151 5.96 -0.97 17.60
CA ILE A 151 6.87 -1.68 18.51
C ILE A 151 6.23 -1.82 19.91
N GLY A 152 5.64 -0.75 20.43
CA GLY A 152 5.02 -0.75 21.76
C GLY A 152 3.81 -1.67 21.87
N GLU A 153 2.99 -1.77 20.82
CA GLU A 153 1.86 -2.73 20.78
C GLU A 153 2.36 -4.18 20.79
N SER A 154 3.40 -4.49 20.01
CA SER A 154 3.99 -5.83 19.97
C SER A 154 4.63 -6.26 21.30
N GLU A 155 5.20 -5.33 22.04
CA GLU A 155 5.76 -5.62 23.38
C GLU A 155 4.64 -5.91 24.39
N GLN A 156 3.53 -5.18 24.36
CA GLN A 156 2.37 -5.42 25.22
C GLN A 156 1.69 -6.76 24.94
N GLU A 157 1.58 -7.18 23.68
CA GLU A 157 1.03 -8.49 23.31
C GLU A 157 1.88 -9.63 23.85
N LYS A 158 3.21 -9.53 23.79
CA LYS A 158 4.15 -10.53 24.33
C LYS A 158 4.07 -10.67 25.85
N ASP A 159 3.91 -9.56 26.57
CA ASP A 159 3.75 -9.56 28.01
C ASP A 159 2.45 -10.27 28.43
N ILE A 160 1.35 -10.02 27.70
CA ILE A 160 0.06 -10.70 27.95
C ILE A 160 0.15 -12.20 27.67
N GLU A 161 0.79 -12.61 26.56
CA GLU A 161 0.98 -14.04 26.25
C GLU A 161 1.83 -14.74 27.31
N SER A 162 2.89 -14.09 27.80
CA SER A 162 3.74 -14.66 28.85
C SER A 162 3.01 -14.84 30.19
N ASP A 163 2.07 -13.97 30.51
CA ASP A 163 1.26 -14.02 31.73
C ASP A 163 0.14 -15.07 31.64
N LEU A 164 -0.25 -15.48 30.42
CA LEU A 164 -1.27 -16.53 30.22
C LEU A 164 -0.68 -17.95 30.16
N GLU A 165 0.64 -18.13 30.06
CA GLU A 165 1.32 -19.41 30.06
C GLU A 165 1.74 -19.87 31.48
N LEU A 166 1.42 -19.12 32.53
CA LEU A 166 1.63 -19.43 33.95
C LEU A 166 0.33 -19.90 34.58
#